data_d52030299116b00cf3dc43ba42ec78fd
#
_entry.id   d52030299116b00cf3dc43ba42ec78fd
#
_cell.length_a   1.000
_cell.length_b   1.000
_cell.length_c   1.000
_cell.angle_alpha   90.00
_cell.angle_beta   90.00
_cell.angle_gamma   90.00
#
_symmetry.space_group_name_H-M   'P 1'
#
loop_
_entity.id
_entity.type
_entity.pdbx_description
1 polymer ?
#
loop_
_entity_poly.entity_id
_entity_poly.type
_entity_poly.pdbx_seq_one_letter_code
_entity_poly.pdbx_strand_id
1 'polypeptide(L)'
;MSGTCVIGLQWGDEAKGKLVDLLTEGKDLVVRYQGGANAGHTVVIGEEVYKLHHIPSGIINDGVLNLISPGVVINPPTILKEIEMLADRGIDVASRMKISARAHVVMPWHVLEDKMWNRLVTGEDNIGSTLRGIGPCYADKIGRSFAIRIGDMIRDDFADRVRKIVEVKTKVLAAAGSQEIGTLDAEQIITEYTDYANRLKDMITDTNRIVLDAVDADKAVLFEGAQGSLLDIDHGTFPFVTSSNASGTGISSGSGAPGSFLKRIIGVCKCYSTRVGGGPFPTEQDNDCLLYTSPSPRDS
;
A
#
# COMPACT_ATOMS: atom_id res chain seq x y z
N MET A 1 -22.29 -11.36 12.15
CA MET A 1 -20.82 -11.49 12.29
C MET A 1 -20.21 -10.09 12.38
N SER A 2 -18.92 -9.92 12.47
CA SER A 2 -18.32 -8.60 12.76
C SER A 2 -17.01 -8.43 12.05
N GLY A 3 -16.63 -7.18 11.77
CA GLY A 3 -15.32 -6.86 11.24
C GLY A 3 -14.21 -7.13 12.26
N THR A 4 -13.17 -7.85 11.83
CA THR A 4 -11.93 -8.05 12.57
C THR A 4 -10.83 -7.31 11.84
N CYS A 5 -9.92 -6.63 12.56
CA CYS A 5 -8.75 -5.98 11.97
C CYS A 5 -7.46 -6.55 12.56
N VAL A 6 -6.44 -6.68 11.72
CA VAL A 6 -5.06 -7.00 12.12
C VAL A 6 -4.17 -5.79 11.85
N ILE A 7 -3.55 -5.25 12.90
CA ILE A 7 -2.62 -4.11 12.82
C ILE A 7 -1.27 -4.47 13.44
N GLY A 8 -0.20 -3.84 12.96
CA GLY A 8 1.10 -3.87 13.64
C GLY A 8 1.13 -2.85 14.78
N LEU A 9 1.75 -3.18 15.89
CA LEU A 9 1.86 -2.29 17.05
C LEU A 9 3.22 -1.56 17.13
N GLN A 10 4.16 -1.90 16.25
CA GLN A 10 5.52 -1.34 16.23
C GLN A 10 5.76 -0.57 14.92
N TRP A 11 6.97 -0.63 14.37
CA TRP A 11 7.37 0.06 13.12
C TRP A 11 7.27 -0.82 11.86
N GLY A 12 6.40 -1.82 11.84
CA GLY A 12 6.27 -2.77 10.75
C GLY A 12 7.08 -4.05 10.98
N ASP A 13 7.02 -4.95 9.99
CA ASP A 13 7.69 -6.25 10.00
C ASP A 13 7.35 -7.16 11.21
N GLU A 14 6.15 -6.98 11.81
CA GLU A 14 5.63 -7.82 12.90
C GLU A 14 5.07 -9.18 12.41
N ALA A 15 5.27 -9.55 11.14
CA ALA A 15 4.72 -10.74 10.52
C ALA A 15 3.18 -10.77 10.46
N LYS A 16 2.54 -9.60 10.28
CA LYS A 16 1.07 -9.50 10.12
C LYS A 16 0.51 -10.39 9.03
N GLY A 17 1.20 -10.49 7.89
CA GLY A 17 0.75 -11.31 6.75
C GLY A 17 0.53 -12.78 7.14
N LYS A 18 1.39 -13.37 7.97
CA LYS A 18 1.23 -14.72 8.48
C LYS A 18 -0.03 -14.86 9.35
N LEU A 19 -0.31 -13.86 10.19
CA LEU A 19 -1.51 -13.88 11.04
C LEU A 19 -2.78 -13.63 10.23
N VAL A 20 -2.72 -12.75 9.22
CA VAL A 20 -3.83 -12.51 8.30
C VAL A 20 -4.17 -13.79 7.54
N ASP A 21 -3.18 -14.49 6.99
CA ASP A 21 -3.37 -15.76 6.31
C ASP A 21 -4.08 -16.77 7.22
N LEU A 22 -3.60 -16.97 8.44
CA LEU A 22 -4.21 -17.87 9.42
C LEU A 22 -5.65 -17.48 9.78
N LEU A 23 -5.93 -16.18 9.90
CA LEU A 23 -7.25 -15.67 10.28
C LEU A 23 -8.22 -15.54 9.09
N THR A 24 -7.75 -15.77 7.87
CA THR A 24 -8.56 -15.71 6.65
C THR A 24 -9.51 -16.92 6.56
N GLU A 25 -9.20 -18.02 7.21
CA GLU A 25 -10.09 -19.18 7.27
C GLU A 25 -11.46 -18.77 7.81
N GLY A 26 -12.51 -19.11 7.05
CA GLY A 26 -13.90 -18.76 7.39
C GLY A 26 -14.27 -17.29 7.23
N LYS A 27 -13.47 -16.49 6.48
CA LYS A 27 -13.81 -15.13 6.11
C LYS A 27 -14.43 -15.07 4.72
N ASP A 28 -15.37 -14.15 4.55
CA ASP A 28 -15.96 -13.84 3.25
C ASP A 28 -15.08 -12.85 2.46
N LEU A 29 -14.49 -11.86 3.18
CA LEU A 29 -13.69 -10.81 2.60
C LEU A 29 -12.40 -10.55 3.39
N VAL A 30 -11.32 -10.26 2.65
CA VAL A 30 -10.10 -9.63 3.19
C VAL A 30 -9.93 -8.27 2.53
N VAL A 31 -9.79 -7.23 3.34
CA VAL A 31 -9.81 -5.82 2.90
C VAL A 31 -8.54 -5.11 3.32
N ARG A 32 -7.71 -4.74 2.36
CA ARG A 32 -6.57 -3.87 2.58
C ARG A 32 -7.01 -2.41 2.50
N TYR A 33 -6.83 -1.66 3.59
CA TYR A 33 -7.44 -0.34 3.74
C TYR A 33 -6.47 0.83 3.62
N GLN A 34 -5.14 0.62 3.63
CA GLN A 34 -4.15 1.70 3.55
C GLN A 34 -2.78 1.19 3.05
N GLY A 35 -1.81 2.12 2.91
CA GLY A 35 -0.47 1.84 2.44
C GLY A 35 -0.37 1.75 0.91
N GLY A 36 0.67 1.14 0.42
CA GLY A 36 0.96 0.99 -1.01
C GLY A 36 2.02 -0.08 -1.23
N ALA A 37 2.79 0.05 -2.32
CA ALA A 37 3.88 -0.87 -2.65
C ALA A 37 5.04 -0.87 -1.63
N ASN A 38 5.06 0.08 -0.69
CA ASN A 38 6.02 0.12 0.42
C ASN A 38 5.73 -0.90 1.52
N ALA A 39 4.58 -1.56 1.51
CA ALA A 39 4.34 -2.72 2.37
C ALA A 39 5.03 -3.96 1.80
N GLY A 40 5.36 -4.90 2.66
CA GLY A 40 5.87 -6.21 2.26
C GLY A 40 5.30 -7.27 3.20
N HIS A 41 4.39 -8.09 2.69
CA HIS A 41 3.85 -9.22 3.44
C HIS A 41 4.46 -10.50 2.87
N THR A 42 5.18 -11.23 3.71
CA THR A 42 5.71 -12.54 3.36
C THR A 42 4.84 -13.60 4.00
N VAL A 43 4.26 -14.47 3.19
CA VAL A 43 3.49 -15.65 3.62
C VAL A 43 4.21 -16.89 3.16
N VAL A 44 4.35 -17.89 4.05
CA VAL A 44 5.01 -19.15 3.76
C VAL A 44 3.99 -20.27 3.92
N ILE A 45 3.78 -21.05 2.85
CA ILE A 45 2.87 -22.20 2.85
C ILE A 45 3.67 -23.43 2.38
N GLY A 46 3.91 -24.35 3.29
CA GLY A 46 4.83 -25.45 3.03
C GLY A 46 6.23 -24.94 2.71
N GLU A 47 6.73 -25.23 1.52
CA GLU A 47 8.03 -24.77 1.02
C GLU A 47 7.92 -23.48 0.16
N GLU A 48 6.70 -23.03 -0.16
CA GLU A 48 6.50 -21.87 -1.02
C GLU A 48 6.49 -20.56 -0.23
N VAL A 49 7.16 -19.54 -0.78
CA VAL A 49 7.24 -18.20 -0.22
C VAL A 49 6.54 -17.19 -1.13
N TYR A 50 5.51 -16.54 -0.62
CA TYR A 50 4.76 -15.49 -1.31
C TYR A 50 5.16 -14.12 -0.75
N LYS A 51 5.68 -13.24 -1.60
CA LYS A 51 6.02 -11.86 -1.24
C LYS A 51 5.00 -10.91 -1.89
N LEU A 52 4.09 -10.38 -1.09
CA LEU A 52 2.99 -9.52 -1.55
C LEU A 52 3.23 -8.07 -1.08
N HIS A 53 3.03 -7.11 -1.97
CA HIS A 53 3.13 -5.67 -1.69
C HIS A 53 1.76 -4.99 -1.71
N HIS A 54 0.93 -5.25 -2.73
CA HIS A 54 -0.41 -4.68 -2.90
C HIS A 54 -1.51 -5.66 -2.55
N ILE A 55 -1.38 -6.88 -3.05
CA ILE A 55 -2.44 -7.88 -2.95
C ILE A 55 -2.59 -8.32 -1.49
N PRO A 56 -3.82 -8.34 -0.94
CA PRO A 56 -4.06 -8.82 0.41
C PRO A 56 -3.60 -10.27 0.58
N SER A 57 -3.06 -10.60 1.76
CA SER A 57 -2.55 -11.95 2.07
C SER A 57 -3.62 -13.03 1.97
N GLY A 58 -4.89 -12.66 2.11
CA GLY A 58 -6.03 -13.57 1.96
C GLY A 58 -6.22 -14.17 0.57
N ILE A 59 -5.53 -13.63 -0.47
CA ILE A 59 -5.63 -14.14 -1.85
C ILE A 59 -5.17 -15.60 -1.97
N ILE A 60 -4.31 -16.04 -1.07
CA ILE A 60 -3.76 -17.38 -1.06
C ILE A 60 -4.82 -18.42 -0.66
N ASN A 61 -5.82 -18.00 0.13
CA ASN A 61 -6.91 -18.85 0.61
C ASN A 61 -8.06 -18.89 -0.41
N ASP A 62 -8.53 -20.08 -0.75
CA ASP A 62 -9.62 -20.24 -1.68
C ASP A 62 -10.97 -19.75 -1.12
N GLY A 63 -11.84 -19.30 -2.01
CA GLY A 63 -13.20 -18.89 -1.68
C GLY A 63 -13.34 -17.52 -1.00
N VAL A 64 -12.24 -16.77 -0.82
CA VAL A 64 -12.23 -15.47 -0.16
C VAL A 64 -12.09 -14.34 -1.19
N LEU A 65 -12.97 -13.35 -1.12
CA LEU A 65 -12.86 -12.14 -1.95
C LEU A 65 -11.88 -11.15 -1.31
N ASN A 66 -10.91 -10.68 -2.09
CA ASN A 66 -9.88 -9.74 -1.65
C ASN A 66 -10.13 -8.36 -2.21
N LEU A 67 -10.08 -7.33 -1.37
CA LEU A 67 -10.34 -5.95 -1.77
C LEU A 67 -9.14 -5.05 -1.51
N ILE A 68 -8.78 -4.25 -2.51
CA ILE A 68 -7.92 -3.08 -2.36
C ILE A 68 -8.81 -1.85 -2.30
N SER A 69 -8.83 -1.20 -1.14
CA SER A 69 -9.75 -0.11 -0.80
C SER A 69 -9.25 1.27 -1.23
N PRO A 70 -10.10 2.33 -1.17
CA PRO A 70 -9.72 3.69 -1.56
C PRO A 70 -8.55 4.30 -0.79
N GLY A 71 -8.27 3.77 0.42
CA GLY A 71 -7.16 4.24 1.24
C GLY A 71 -5.78 3.82 0.75
N VAL A 72 -5.71 2.81 -0.12
CA VAL A 72 -4.45 2.32 -0.70
C VAL A 72 -4.01 3.22 -1.86
N VAL A 73 -2.69 3.41 -2.03
CA VAL A 73 -2.11 3.99 -3.24
C VAL A 73 -1.46 2.87 -4.07
N ILE A 74 -1.84 2.76 -5.34
CA ILE A 74 -1.53 1.63 -6.20
C ILE A 74 -0.39 1.98 -7.14
N ASN A 75 0.60 1.09 -7.23
CA ASN A 75 1.61 1.10 -8.28
C ASN A 75 1.25 0.02 -9.31
N PRO A 76 0.73 0.39 -10.51
CA PRO A 76 0.25 -0.57 -11.49
C PRO A 76 1.28 -1.60 -11.94
N PRO A 77 2.55 -1.24 -12.23
CA PRO A 77 3.57 -2.23 -12.58
C PRO A 77 3.78 -3.28 -11.48
N THR A 78 3.74 -2.86 -10.20
CA THR A 78 3.96 -3.79 -9.08
C THR A 78 2.81 -4.75 -8.91
N ILE A 79 1.56 -4.25 -8.93
CA ILE A 79 0.39 -5.14 -8.75
C ILE A 79 0.24 -6.13 -9.92
N LEU A 80 0.54 -5.71 -11.14
CA LEU A 80 0.50 -6.60 -12.30
C LEU A 80 1.54 -7.73 -12.20
N LYS A 81 2.76 -7.43 -11.74
CA LYS A 81 3.78 -8.45 -11.47
C LYS A 81 3.34 -9.44 -10.37
N GLU A 82 2.66 -8.96 -9.34
CA GLU A 82 2.12 -9.83 -8.29
C GLU A 82 1.02 -10.74 -8.84
N ILE A 83 0.12 -10.21 -9.69
CA ILE A 83 -0.93 -11.00 -10.36
C ILE A 83 -0.30 -12.10 -11.22
N GLU A 84 0.70 -11.76 -12.02
CA GLU A 84 1.43 -12.73 -12.88
C GLU A 84 2.11 -13.82 -12.03
N MET A 85 2.85 -13.41 -11.00
CA MET A 85 3.53 -14.34 -10.08
C MET A 85 2.54 -15.31 -9.40
N LEU A 86 1.36 -14.84 -9.02
CA LEU A 86 0.34 -15.68 -8.40
C LEU A 86 -0.33 -16.60 -9.42
N ALA A 87 -0.59 -16.10 -10.63
CA ALA A 87 -1.15 -16.90 -11.72
C ALA A 87 -0.22 -18.04 -12.13
N ASP A 88 1.09 -17.79 -12.21
CA ASP A 88 2.11 -18.82 -12.48
C ASP A 88 2.12 -19.95 -11.43
N ARG A 89 1.60 -19.68 -10.24
CA ARG A 89 1.43 -20.64 -9.14
C ARG A 89 0.00 -21.20 -9.02
N GLY A 90 -0.82 -20.99 -10.06
CA GLY A 90 -2.18 -21.52 -10.14
C GLY A 90 -3.23 -20.79 -9.33
N ILE A 91 -2.91 -19.58 -8.82
CA ILE A 91 -3.86 -18.77 -8.03
C ILE A 91 -4.63 -17.84 -8.98
N ASP A 92 -5.94 -18.03 -9.10
CA ASP A 92 -6.83 -17.15 -9.88
C ASP A 92 -7.12 -15.84 -9.12
N VAL A 93 -6.28 -14.84 -9.36
CA VAL A 93 -6.43 -13.51 -8.76
C VAL A 93 -7.60 -12.75 -9.36
N ALA A 94 -7.84 -12.88 -10.67
CA ALA A 94 -8.80 -12.05 -11.40
C ALA A 94 -10.24 -12.24 -10.90
N SER A 95 -10.64 -13.46 -10.58
CA SER A 95 -11.97 -13.76 -10.04
C SER A 95 -12.14 -13.40 -8.57
N ARG A 96 -11.02 -13.35 -7.80
CA ARG A 96 -11.03 -13.23 -6.34
C ARG A 96 -10.49 -11.91 -5.81
N MET A 97 -10.20 -10.94 -6.69
CA MET A 97 -9.74 -9.62 -6.28
C MET A 97 -10.54 -8.50 -6.92
N LYS A 98 -10.84 -7.47 -6.15
CA LYS A 98 -11.40 -6.21 -6.66
C LYS A 98 -10.59 -5.02 -6.13
N ILE A 99 -10.49 -4.00 -7.00
CA ILE A 99 -9.71 -2.79 -6.77
C ILE A 99 -10.67 -1.61 -6.77
N SER A 100 -10.60 -0.77 -5.76
CA SER A 100 -11.43 0.43 -5.70
C SER A 100 -11.12 1.38 -6.84
N ALA A 101 -12.11 1.74 -7.63
CA ALA A 101 -12.00 2.81 -8.63
C ALA A 101 -11.51 4.15 -8.04
N ARG A 102 -11.65 4.34 -6.72
CA ARG A 102 -11.22 5.53 -5.98
C ARG A 102 -9.82 5.45 -5.41
N ALA A 103 -9.12 4.30 -5.51
CA ALA A 103 -7.73 4.18 -5.10
C ALA A 103 -6.83 5.04 -5.98
N HIS A 104 -5.86 5.75 -5.37
CA HIS A 104 -4.97 6.65 -6.10
C HIS A 104 -3.80 5.89 -6.70
N VAL A 105 -3.30 6.40 -7.82
CA VAL A 105 -2.25 5.77 -8.61
C VAL A 105 -0.91 6.46 -8.38
N VAL A 106 0.09 5.67 -8.05
CA VAL A 106 1.49 6.14 -8.03
C VAL A 106 1.94 6.30 -9.48
N MET A 107 2.11 7.55 -9.88
CA MET A 107 2.55 7.94 -11.21
C MET A 107 4.07 8.19 -11.24
N PRO A 108 4.73 8.20 -12.41
CA PRO A 108 6.16 8.41 -12.51
C PRO A 108 6.69 9.70 -11.84
N TRP A 109 5.93 10.78 -11.92
CA TRP A 109 6.31 12.04 -11.25
C TRP A 109 6.38 11.91 -9.72
N HIS A 110 5.56 11.06 -9.10
CA HIS A 110 5.65 10.81 -7.64
C HIS A 110 6.98 10.17 -7.25
N VAL A 111 7.48 9.25 -8.07
CA VAL A 111 8.79 8.61 -7.84
C VAL A 111 9.91 9.63 -7.95
N LEU A 112 9.83 10.55 -8.94
CA LEU A 112 10.81 11.62 -9.10
C LEU A 112 10.76 12.62 -7.95
N GLU A 113 9.58 13.00 -7.50
CA GLU A 113 9.39 13.86 -6.33
C GLU A 113 9.97 13.22 -5.06
N ASP A 114 9.72 11.94 -4.84
CA ASP A 114 10.25 11.20 -3.69
C ASP A 114 11.79 11.17 -3.67
N LYS A 115 12.41 10.87 -4.82
CA LYS A 115 13.86 10.93 -4.99
C LYS A 115 14.42 12.35 -4.80
N MET A 116 13.74 13.36 -5.33
CA MET A 116 14.11 14.76 -5.20
C MET A 116 14.10 15.19 -3.72
N TRP A 117 13.01 14.95 -3.01
CA TRP A 117 12.91 15.31 -1.59
C TRP A 117 13.94 14.58 -0.74
N ASN A 118 14.15 13.28 -0.97
CA ASN A 118 15.15 12.50 -0.25
C ASN A 118 16.59 13.02 -0.46
N ARG A 119 16.87 13.64 -1.61
CA ARG A 119 18.17 14.26 -1.91
C ARG A 119 18.32 15.66 -1.31
N LEU A 120 17.24 16.44 -1.29
CA LEU A 120 17.26 17.82 -0.79
C LEU A 120 17.28 17.87 0.75
N VAL A 121 16.64 16.92 1.41
CA VAL A 121 16.65 16.81 2.86
C VAL A 121 17.70 15.80 3.27
N THR A 122 18.78 16.26 3.91
CA THR A 122 19.94 15.44 4.29
C THR A 122 20.14 15.45 5.81
N GLY A 123 20.96 14.53 6.32
CA GLY A 123 21.29 14.46 7.75
C GLY A 123 20.13 13.91 8.59
N GLU A 124 20.01 14.41 9.81
CA GLU A 124 19.03 13.93 10.80
C GLU A 124 17.56 14.19 10.42
N ASP A 125 17.32 15.17 9.54
CA ASP A 125 15.98 15.49 9.04
C ASP A 125 15.52 14.56 7.90
N ASN A 126 16.37 13.70 7.39
CA ASN A 126 16.02 12.76 6.33
C ASN A 126 15.14 11.64 6.88
N ILE A 127 13.90 11.58 6.40
CA ILE A 127 12.90 10.60 6.83
C ILE A 127 13.27 9.16 6.41
N GLY A 128 14.15 9.00 5.41
CA GLY A 128 14.52 7.68 4.88
C GLY A 128 13.38 7.04 4.08
N SER A 129 12.94 7.73 3.02
CA SER A 129 11.87 7.24 2.14
C SER A 129 12.25 5.94 1.43
N THR A 130 11.26 5.12 1.10
CA THR A 130 11.43 3.92 0.27
C THR A 130 11.65 4.22 -1.21
N LEU A 131 11.63 5.49 -1.62
CA LEU A 131 11.79 5.98 -3.00
C LEU A 131 10.78 5.37 -4.01
N ARG A 132 9.62 4.98 -3.52
CA ARG A 132 8.55 4.37 -4.32
C ARG A 132 7.42 5.34 -4.65
N GLY A 133 7.57 6.64 -4.35
CA GLY A 133 6.58 7.67 -4.65
C GLY A 133 5.32 7.64 -3.76
N ILE A 134 5.36 6.93 -2.63
CA ILE A 134 4.18 6.75 -1.77
C ILE A 134 3.78 8.07 -1.11
N GLY A 135 4.75 8.77 -0.49
CA GLY A 135 4.52 10.08 0.14
C GLY A 135 3.95 11.12 -0.82
N PRO A 136 4.61 11.40 -1.95
CA PRO A 136 4.10 12.32 -2.96
C PRO A 136 2.72 11.95 -3.51
N CYS A 137 2.42 10.65 -3.69
CA CYS A 137 1.10 10.21 -4.12
C CYS A 137 0.01 10.52 -3.08
N TYR A 138 0.28 10.33 -1.78
CA TYR A 138 -0.63 10.75 -0.71
C TYR A 138 -0.75 12.28 -0.62
N ALA A 139 0.33 13.03 -0.86
CA ALA A 139 0.29 14.49 -0.92
C ALA A 139 -0.64 14.97 -2.04
N ASP A 140 -0.51 14.43 -3.25
CA ASP A 140 -1.39 14.74 -4.37
C ASP A 140 -2.85 14.30 -4.11
N LYS A 141 -3.06 13.14 -3.45
CA LYS A 141 -4.40 12.69 -3.02
C LYS A 141 -5.09 13.73 -2.16
N ILE A 142 -4.39 14.27 -1.17
CA ILE A 142 -4.95 15.29 -0.26
C ILE A 142 -5.03 16.65 -0.95
N GLY A 143 -4.03 17.00 -1.77
CA GLY A 143 -3.99 18.22 -2.58
C GLY A 143 -5.04 18.26 -3.70
N ARG A 144 -5.49 17.09 -4.18
CA ARG A 144 -6.56 16.87 -5.19
C ARG A 144 -6.22 17.29 -6.62
N SER A 145 -5.41 18.33 -6.82
CA SER A 145 -5.19 18.96 -8.12
C SER A 145 -4.47 18.06 -9.12
N PHE A 146 -3.52 17.24 -8.64
CA PHE A 146 -2.67 16.41 -9.49
C PHE A 146 -2.89 14.90 -9.26
N ALA A 147 -3.89 14.56 -8.48
CA ALA A 147 -4.20 13.18 -8.15
C ALA A 147 -4.86 12.45 -9.33
N ILE A 148 -4.41 11.23 -9.61
CA ILE A 148 -5.04 10.28 -10.53
C ILE A 148 -5.56 9.11 -9.73
N ARG A 149 -6.83 8.75 -9.90
CA ARG A 149 -7.42 7.51 -9.38
C ARG A 149 -7.34 6.42 -10.44
N ILE A 150 -7.36 5.17 -10.02
CA ILE A 150 -7.31 4.06 -10.99
C ILE A 150 -8.54 4.05 -11.91
N GLY A 151 -9.70 4.46 -11.40
CA GLY A 151 -10.90 4.65 -12.21
C GLY A 151 -10.80 5.79 -13.23
N ASP A 152 -9.89 6.76 -13.04
CA ASP A 152 -9.66 7.83 -14.02
C ASP A 152 -8.88 7.31 -15.23
N MET A 153 -8.07 6.26 -15.07
CA MET A 153 -7.24 5.71 -16.14
C MET A 153 -8.05 5.04 -17.28
N ILE A 154 -9.32 4.67 -17.02
CA ILE A 154 -10.23 4.09 -18.01
C ILE A 154 -11.18 5.12 -18.61
N ARG A 155 -11.00 6.41 -18.33
CA ARG A 155 -11.84 7.50 -18.84
C ARG A 155 -11.25 8.12 -20.10
N ASP A 156 -12.11 8.66 -20.95
CA ASP A 156 -11.69 9.31 -22.21
C ASP A 156 -10.80 10.55 -21.98
N ASP A 157 -10.96 11.25 -20.85
CA ASP A 157 -10.19 12.44 -20.50
C ASP A 157 -8.83 12.14 -19.81
N PHE A 158 -8.46 10.88 -19.62
CA PHE A 158 -7.22 10.48 -18.94
C PHE A 158 -5.97 11.08 -19.60
N ALA A 159 -5.85 10.96 -20.93
CA ALA A 159 -4.69 11.44 -21.65
C ALA A 159 -4.50 12.96 -21.48
N ASP A 160 -5.56 13.75 -21.63
CA ASP A 160 -5.49 15.20 -21.48
C ASP A 160 -5.14 15.63 -20.07
N ARG A 161 -5.62 14.88 -19.08
CA ARG A 161 -5.30 15.10 -17.68
C ARG A 161 -3.84 14.83 -17.39
N VAL A 162 -3.28 13.73 -17.91
CA VAL A 162 -1.85 13.40 -17.76
C VAL A 162 -0.98 14.49 -18.39
N ARG A 163 -1.28 14.94 -19.62
CA ARG A 163 -0.51 16.03 -20.29
C ARG A 163 -0.44 17.29 -19.43
N LYS A 164 -1.58 17.74 -18.89
CA LYS A 164 -1.65 18.93 -18.02
C LYS A 164 -0.86 18.75 -16.73
N ILE A 165 -0.93 17.59 -16.12
CA ILE A 165 -0.19 17.31 -14.87
C ILE A 165 1.31 17.26 -15.15
N VAL A 166 1.75 16.55 -16.19
CA VAL A 166 3.16 16.44 -16.57
C VAL A 166 3.75 17.81 -16.87
N GLU A 167 3.03 18.69 -17.58
CA GLU A 167 3.49 20.06 -17.84
C GLU A 167 3.79 20.81 -16.54
N VAL A 168 2.92 20.75 -15.55
CA VAL A 168 3.11 21.45 -14.27
C VAL A 168 4.21 20.78 -13.44
N LYS A 169 4.19 19.46 -13.30
CA LYS A 169 5.17 18.70 -12.51
C LYS A 169 6.59 18.86 -13.07
N THR A 170 6.74 18.90 -14.40
CA THR A 170 8.02 19.18 -15.05
C THR A 170 8.57 20.55 -14.64
N LYS A 171 7.74 21.60 -14.62
CA LYS A 171 8.16 22.95 -14.19
C LYS A 171 8.60 22.96 -12.71
N VAL A 172 7.84 22.28 -11.84
CA VAL A 172 8.14 22.20 -10.39
C VAL A 172 9.45 21.44 -10.16
N LEU A 173 9.61 20.27 -10.78
CA LEU A 173 10.82 19.47 -10.67
C LEU A 173 12.05 20.18 -11.23
N ALA A 174 11.90 20.92 -12.35
CA ALA A 174 12.96 21.75 -12.92
C ALA A 174 13.41 22.85 -11.93
N ALA A 175 12.46 23.59 -11.38
CA ALA A 175 12.75 24.66 -10.42
C ALA A 175 13.43 24.14 -9.15
N ALA A 176 13.12 22.90 -8.73
CA ALA A 176 13.77 22.23 -7.60
C ALA A 176 15.10 21.54 -7.95
N GLY A 177 15.60 21.67 -9.19
CA GLY A 177 16.89 21.12 -9.63
C GLY A 177 16.90 19.59 -9.75
N SER A 178 15.79 18.97 -10.08
CA SER A 178 15.74 17.53 -10.36
C SER A 178 16.55 17.19 -11.59
N GLN A 179 17.44 16.20 -11.48
CA GLN A 179 18.31 15.77 -12.59
C GLN A 179 17.62 14.79 -13.56
N GLU A 180 16.50 14.18 -13.14
CA GLU A 180 15.81 13.14 -13.90
C GLU A 180 14.57 13.66 -14.66
N ILE A 181 14.43 14.96 -14.86
CA ILE A 181 13.24 15.58 -15.48
C ILE A 181 12.99 15.07 -16.90
N GLY A 182 14.05 14.79 -17.66
CA GLY A 182 13.96 14.28 -19.04
C GLY A 182 13.28 12.91 -19.16
N THR A 183 12.98 12.25 -18.03
CA THR A 183 12.25 10.97 -17.99
C THR A 183 10.72 11.14 -17.92
N LEU A 184 10.19 12.36 -17.77
CA LEU A 184 8.75 12.64 -17.79
C LEU A 184 8.27 12.90 -19.20
N ASP A 185 7.94 11.84 -19.92
CA ASP A 185 7.27 11.88 -21.22
C ASP A 185 5.77 11.57 -21.06
N ALA A 186 4.93 12.57 -21.34
CA ALA A 186 3.48 12.43 -21.18
C ALA A 186 2.88 11.34 -22.08
N GLU A 187 3.34 11.23 -23.33
CA GLU A 187 2.78 10.24 -24.27
C GLU A 187 3.23 8.82 -23.92
N GLN A 188 4.45 8.64 -23.46
CA GLN A 188 4.91 7.36 -22.93
C GLN A 188 4.07 6.96 -21.71
N ILE A 189 3.87 7.87 -20.75
CA ILE A 189 3.07 7.61 -19.54
C ILE A 189 1.62 7.26 -19.92
N ILE A 190 1.01 7.99 -20.86
CA ILE A 190 -0.36 7.71 -21.33
C ILE A 190 -0.43 6.30 -21.91
N THR A 191 0.51 5.94 -22.78
CA THR A 191 0.54 4.62 -23.42
C THR A 191 0.67 3.50 -22.39
N GLU A 192 1.64 3.58 -21.50
CA GLU A 192 1.90 2.56 -20.48
C GLU A 192 0.75 2.42 -19.49
N TYR A 193 0.23 3.54 -18.96
CA TYR A 193 -0.81 3.51 -17.94
C TYR A 193 -2.18 3.14 -18.52
N THR A 194 -2.43 3.43 -19.81
CA THR A 194 -3.61 2.91 -20.51
C THR A 194 -3.54 1.39 -20.69
N ASP A 195 -2.37 0.83 -20.98
CA ASP A 195 -2.18 -0.62 -21.03
C ASP A 195 -2.44 -1.25 -19.65
N TYR A 196 -1.85 -0.69 -18.59
CA TYR A 196 -2.10 -1.16 -17.23
C TYR A 196 -3.58 -1.11 -16.86
N ALA A 197 -4.28 -0.03 -17.23
CA ALA A 197 -5.71 0.11 -16.99
C ALA A 197 -6.51 -0.97 -17.72
N ASN A 198 -6.20 -1.26 -18.98
CA ASN A 198 -6.86 -2.31 -19.76
C ASN A 198 -6.69 -3.70 -19.14
N ARG A 199 -5.52 -3.98 -18.58
CA ARG A 199 -5.22 -5.26 -17.91
C ARG A 199 -5.92 -5.39 -16.55
N LEU A 200 -6.24 -4.28 -15.89
CA LEU A 200 -6.85 -4.26 -14.57
C LEU A 200 -8.36 -3.97 -14.59
N LYS A 201 -8.93 -3.55 -15.72
CA LYS A 201 -10.29 -2.98 -15.82
C LYS A 201 -11.40 -3.85 -15.22
N ASP A 202 -11.33 -5.17 -15.38
CA ASP A 202 -12.35 -6.11 -14.91
C ASP A 202 -12.35 -6.30 -13.39
N MET A 203 -11.24 -5.89 -12.74
CA MET A 203 -11.10 -5.85 -11.30
C MET A 203 -11.49 -4.50 -10.68
N ILE A 204 -11.52 -3.42 -11.49
CA ILE A 204 -11.82 -2.06 -11.01
C ILE A 204 -13.32 -1.90 -10.76
N THR A 205 -13.70 -1.52 -9.53
CA THR A 205 -15.11 -1.39 -9.14
C THR A 205 -15.29 -0.44 -7.94
N ASP A 206 -16.53 -0.24 -7.49
CA ASP A 206 -16.84 0.41 -6.21
C ASP A 206 -16.73 -0.58 -5.04
N THR A 207 -15.54 -0.70 -4.48
CA THR A 207 -15.31 -1.58 -3.33
C THR A 207 -16.00 -1.12 -2.04
N ASN A 208 -16.35 0.18 -1.91
CA ASN A 208 -17.12 0.66 -0.77
C ASN A 208 -18.51 0.01 -0.76
N ARG A 209 -19.13 -0.12 -1.93
CA ARG A 209 -20.43 -0.81 -2.04
C ARG A 209 -20.31 -2.27 -1.61
N ILE A 210 -19.26 -2.98 -2.04
CA ILE A 210 -19.02 -4.38 -1.64
C ILE A 210 -18.85 -4.49 -0.12
N VAL A 211 -18.09 -3.57 0.50
CA VAL A 211 -17.90 -3.56 1.96
C VAL A 211 -19.22 -3.29 2.68
N LEU A 212 -20.03 -2.32 2.22
CA LEU A 212 -21.32 -2.00 2.85
C LEU A 212 -22.32 -3.15 2.69
N ASP A 213 -22.39 -3.78 1.52
CA ASP A 213 -23.23 -4.97 1.30
C ASP A 213 -22.81 -6.15 2.21
N ALA A 214 -21.49 -6.29 2.46
CA ALA A 214 -20.99 -7.29 3.40
C ALA A 214 -21.36 -6.95 4.86
N VAL A 215 -21.37 -5.67 5.22
CA VAL A 215 -21.84 -5.19 6.55
C VAL A 215 -23.32 -5.48 6.72
N ASP A 216 -24.14 -5.14 5.74
CA ASP A 216 -25.59 -5.32 5.76
C ASP A 216 -25.98 -6.81 5.79
N ALA A 217 -25.19 -7.65 5.11
CA ALA A 217 -25.37 -9.11 5.09
C ALA A 217 -24.72 -9.82 6.29
N ASP A 218 -24.19 -9.09 7.27
CA ASP A 218 -23.49 -9.61 8.46
C ASP A 218 -22.37 -10.62 8.12
N LYS A 219 -21.60 -10.34 7.04
CA LYS A 219 -20.49 -11.19 6.59
C LYS A 219 -19.26 -11.08 7.48
N ALA A 220 -18.42 -12.09 7.43
CA ALA A 220 -17.15 -12.14 8.15
C ALA A 220 -16.05 -11.40 7.36
N VAL A 221 -15.71 -10.18 7.79
CA VAL A 221 -14.72 -9.32 7.11
C VAL A 221 -13.44 -9.21 7.94
N LEU A 222 -12.30 -9.44 7.30
CA LEU A 222 -10.96 -9.23 7.86
C LEU A 222 -10.31 -8.01 7.21
N PHE A 223 -9.94 -7.01 8.03
CA PHE A 223 -9.19 -5.85 7.57
C PHE A 223 -7.70 -6.07 7.82
N GLU A 224 -6.92 -5.95 6.75
CA GLU A 224 -5.47 -6.14 6.75
C GLU A 224 -4.76 -4.79 6.77
N GLY A 225 -4.08 -4.48 7.89
CA GLY A 225 -3.22 -3.32 8.02
C GLY A 225 -1.84 -3.53 7.39
N ALA A 226 -1.28 -2.47 6.84
CA ALA A 226 0.11 -2.41 6.40
C ALA A 226 0.94 -1.56 7.37
N GLN A 227 2.26 -1.69 7.34
CA GLN A 227 3.19 -1.04 8.28
C GLN A 227 2.85 -1.34 9.76
N GLY A 228 3.07 -0.39 10.66
CA GLY A 228 2.77 -0.51 12.09
C GLY A 228 2.27 0.79 12.69
N SER A 229 1.62 0.74 13.84
CA SER A 229 0.98 1.89 14.47
C SER A 229 1.94 3.02 14.86
N LEU A 230 3.21 2.70 15.14
CA LEU A 230 4.23 3.72 15.38
C LEU A 230 4.68 4.45 14.10
N LEU A 231 4.26 3.97 12.93
CA LEU A 231 4.42 4.64 11.64
C LEU A 231 3.14 5.34 11.16
N ASP A 232 2.09 5.40 11.97
CA ASP A 232 0.85 6.12 11.62
C ASP A 232 1.10 7.61 11.46
N ILE A 233 0.53 8.23 10.41
CA ILE A 233 0.76 9.64 10.08
C ILE A 233 0.33 10.58 11.20
N ASP A 234 -0.75 10.26 11.91
CA ASP A 234 -1.33 11.11 12.96
C ASP A 234 -0.91 10.70 14.38
N HIS A 235 -0.70 9.40 14.61
CA HIS A 235 -0.50 8.84 15.95
C HIS A 235 0.88 8.18 16.14
N GLY A 236 1.71 8.15 15.10
CA GLY A 236 3.04 7.55 15.12
C GLY A 236 4.14 8.52 15.58
N THR A 237 5.38 8.11 15.34
CA THR A 237 6.61 8.87 15.70
C THR A 237 6.92 9.96 14.66
N PHE A 238 6.00 10.89 14.44
CA PHE A 238 6.14 11.97 13.47
C PHE A 238 7.42 12.80 13.71
N PRO A 239 8.18 13.23 12.69
CA PRO A 239 7.90 13.11 11.24
C PRO A 239 8.32 11.77 10.61
N PHE A 240 8.94 10.88 11.35
CA PHE A 240 9.46 9.61 10.88
C PHE A 240 8.36 8.53 10.84
N VAL A 241 7.40 8.73 9.95
CA VAL A 241 6.18 7.91 9.79
C VAL A 241 5.90 7.61 8.32
N THR A 242 4.94 6.73 8.05
CA THR A 242 4.38 6.56 6.70
C THR A 242 3.32 7.62 6.42
N SER A 243 3.00 7.86 5.16
CA SER A 243 2.03 8.88 4.74
C SER A 243 0.57 8.41 4.83
N SER A 244 0.28 7.38 5.61
CA SER A 244 -1.06 6.83 5.77
C SER A 244 -1.38 6.50 7.23
N ASN A 245 -2.69 6.39 7.55
CA ASN A 245 -3.13 5.96 8.87
C ASN A 245 -2.93 4.44 9.02
N ALA A 246 -1.77 4.05 9.54
CA ALA A 246 -1.34 2.66 9.68
C ALA A 246 -1.92 1.97 10.93
N SER A 247 -2.58 2.71 11.81
CA SER A 247 -3.30 2.22 12.98
C SER A 247 -4.74 1.81 12.66
N GLY A 248 -5.48 1.36 13.66
CA GLY A 248 -6.89 1.00 13.52
C GLY A 248 -7.80 2.19 13.17
N THR A 249 -7.37 3.43 13.39
CA THR A 249 -8.13 4.65 13.06
C THR A 249 -8.33 4.82 11.55
N GLY A 250 -7.41 4.31 10.72
CA GLY A 250 -7.46 4.38 9.26
C GLY A 250 -8.49 3.48 8.59
N ILE A 251 -9.10 2.52 9.31
CA ILE A 251 -9.95 1.49 8.70
C ILE A 251 -11.19 2.11 8.04
N SER A 252 -11.94 2.91 8.78
CA SER A 252 -13.17 3.51 8.25
C SER A 252 -12.92 4.49 7.11
N SER A 253 -11.92 5.35 7.23
CA SER A 253 -11.56 6.30 6.17
C SER A 253 -10.99 5.63 4.93
N GLY A 254 -10.21 4.57 5.13
CA GLY A 254 -9.55 3.84 4.04
C GLY A 254 -10.44 2.83 3.32
N SER A 255 -11.42 2.21 4.03
CA SER A 255 -12.27 1.14 3.45
C SER A 255 -13.72 1.55 3.23
N GLY A 256 -14.21 2.60 3.91
CA GLY A 256 -15.62 2.98 3.92
C GLY A 256 -16.47 2.16 4.88
N ALA A 257 -15.88 1.23 5.65
CA ALA A 257 -16.62 0.47 6.65
C ALA A 257 -17.07 1.37 7.82
N PRO A 258 -18.31 1.25 8.31
CA PRO A 258 -18.73 1.94 9.52
C PRO A 258 -17.89 1.51 10.72
N GLY A 259 -17.47 2.47 11.57
CA GLY A 259 -16.70 2.16 12.78
C GLY A 259 -17.43 1.19 13.73
N SER A 260 -18.76 1.25 13.77
CA SER A 260 -19.60 0.34 14.57
C SER A 260 -19.54 -1.13 14.13
N PHE A 261 -19.11 -1.39 12.88
CA PHE A 261 -18.93 -2.75 12.37
C PHE A 261 -17.69 -3.44 12.93
N LEU A 262 -16.68 -2.67 13.28
CA LEU A 262 -15.43 -3.19 13.85
C LEU A 262 -15.64 -3.63 15.30
N LYS A 263 -15.60 -4.93 15.54
CA LYS A 263 -15.78 -5.52 16.88
C LYS A 263 -14.49 -6.03 17.49
N ARG A 264 -13.48 -6.31 16.65
CA ARG A 264 -12.22 -6.88 17.11
C ARG A 264 -11.04 -6.24 16.37
N ILE A 265 -10.07 -5.74 17.15
CA ILE A 265 -8.78 -5.30 16.63
C ILE A 265 -7.70 -6.18 17.26
N ILE A 266 -6.90 -6.84 16.43
CA ILE A 266 -5.80 -7.70 16.84
C ILE A 266 -4.51 -6.92 16.57
N GLY A 267 -3.78 -6.59 17.63
CA GLY A 267 -2.47 -5.99 17.55
C GLY A 267 -1.38 -7.06 17.51
N VAL A 268 -0.46 -6.92 16.54
CA VAL A 268 0.68 -7.84 16.38
C VAL A 268 1.95 -7.11 16.77
N CYS A 269 2.76 -7.74 17.61
CA CYS A 269 4.09 -7.26 17.96
C CYS A 269 5.11 -8.40 17.94
N LYS A 270 6.37 -8.04 17.72
CA LYS A 270 7.52 -8.93 17.90
C LYS A 270 8.02 -8.81 19.33
N CYS A 271 8.74 -9.83 19.81
CA CYS A 271 9.42 -9.78 21.10
C CYS A 271 10.59 -8.80 21.12
N TYR A 272 11.10 -8.38 19.96
CA TYR A 272 12.02 -7.25 19.78
C TYR A 272 11.52 -6.35 18.65
N SER A 273 11.86 -5.06 18.69
CA SER A 273 11.48 -4.13 17.65
C SER A 273 12.53 -4.07 16.55
N THR A 274 12.08 -3.85 15.31
CA THR A 274 12.93 -3.44 14.19
C THR A 274 12.33 -2.19 13.56
N ARG A 275 13.16 -1.36 12.94
CA ARG A 275 12.73 -0.16 12.24
C ARG A 275 13.44 -0.06 10.90
N VAL A 276 12.69 0.26 9.85
CA VAL A 276 13.22 0.63 8.54
C VAL A 276 12.97 2.12 8.34
N GLY A 277 13.96 2.84 7.79
CA GLY A 277 13.92 4.29 7.62
C GLY A 277 14.57 5.04 8.79
N GLY A 278 14.61 6.37 8.65
CA GLY A 278 15.22 7.26 9.64
C GLY A 278 14.42 7.42 10.93
N GLY A 279 14.98 8.16 11.86
CA GLY A 279 14.37 8.54 13.11
C GLY A 279 14.92 7.81 14.35
N PRO A 280 14.62 8.32 15.54
CA PRO A 280 15.19 7.81 16.77
C PRO A 280 14.74 6.37 17.06
N PHE A 281 15.67 5.54 17.46
CA PHE A 281 15.43 4.18 17.91
C PHE A 281 16.25 3.91 19.18
N PRO A 282 15.77 4.39 20.35
CA PRO A 282 16.54 4.45 21.60
C PRO A 282 17.04 3.09 22.11
N THR A 283 16.44 1.99 21.67
CA THR A 283 16.84 0.64 22.05
C THR A 283 17.63 -0.08 20.96
N GLU A 284 18.16 0.68 19.99
CA GLU A 284 18.98 0.12 18.92
C GLU A 284 20.19 -0.61 19.49
N GLN A 285 20.43 -1.79 18.95
CA GLN A 285 21.56 -2.62 19.30
C GLN A 285 22.36 -2.87 18.02
N ASP A 286 23.61 -2.43 18.03
CA ASP A 286 24.56 -2.67 16.95
C ASP A 286 25.64 -3.61 17.45
N ASN A 287 25.33 -4.92 17.46
CA ASN A 287 26.28 -5.93 17.90
C ASN A 287 26.12 -7.22 17.09
N ASP A 288 27.24 -7.95 16.94
CA ASP A 288 27.33 -9.17 16.13
C ASP A 288 26.36 -10.28 16.59
N CYS A 289 25.98 -10.29 17.85
CA CYS A 289 25.05 -11.27 18.38
C CYS A 289 23.65 -11.14 17.75
N LEU A 290 23.16 -9.91 17.56
CA LEU A 290 21.87 -9.66 16.91
C LEU A 290 21.92 -9.96 15.42
N LEU A 291 23.00 -9.58 14.73
CA LEU A 291 23.19 -9.88 13.32
C LEU A 291 23.18 -11.39 13.05
N TYR A 292 23.80 -12.16 13.95
CA TYR A 292 23.85 -13.62 13.83
C TYR A 292 22.51 -14.30 14.15
N THR A 293 21.71 -13.76 15.06
CA THR A 293 20.46 -14.37 15.53
C THR A 293 19.21 -13.85 14.81
N SER A 294 19.33 -12.79 14.01
CA SER A 294 18.20 -12.24 13.28
C SER A 294 17.78 -13.16 12.11
N PRO A 295 16.52 -13.64 12.09
CA PRO A 295 16.03 -14.47 11.00
C PRO A 295 15.64 -13.68 9.76
N SER A 296 15.70 -12.34 9.80
CA SER A 296 15.22 -11.47 8.73
C SER A 296 16.36 -11.03 7.80
N PRO A 297 16.27 -11.25 6.48
CA PRO A 297 17.24 -10.72 5.51
C PRO A 297 17.31 -9.19 5.45
N ARG A 298 16.40 -8.49 6.15
CA ARG A 298 16.40 -7.01 6.23
C ARG A 298 17.17 -6.48 7.43
N ASP A 299 17.52 -7.36 8.35
CA ASP A 299 18.26 -7.03 9.55
C ASP A 299 19.78 -7.32 9.38
N SER A 300 20.21 -7.64 8.14
CA SER A 300 21.60 -7.87 7.74
C SER A 300 22.06 -6.86 6.68
#